data_521d8e0e20b0e0127eef421f651f6e57
#
_entry.id   521d8e0e20b0e0127eef421f651f6e57
#
_cell.length_a   1.000
_cell.length_b   1.000
_cell.length_c   1.000
_cell.angle_alpha   90.00
_cell.angle_beta   90.00
_cell.angle_gamma   90.00
#
_symmetry.space_group_name_H-M   'P 1'
#
loop_
_entity.id
_entity.type
_entity.pdbx_description
1 polymer ?
#
loop_
_entity_poly.entity_id
_entity_poly.type
_entity_poly.pdbx_seq_one_letter_code
_entity_poly.pdbx_strand_id
1 'polypeptide(L)'
;MKAIQLYYPPEWAHCYGCGYLNAHGLHIQTYWDPEKGESETRFTPRPYHTAIPGFVYGGLLASLVDCHSTATAAAAKAQAERLSLEATP
;
A
#
# COMPACT_ATOMS: atom_id res chain seq x y z
N MET A 1 -0.09 14.58 -2.75
CA MET A 1 0.50 13.75 -1.66
C MET A 1 1.05 12.47 -2.27
N LYS A 2 2.28 12.11 -1.89
CA LYS A 2 2.94 10.94 -2.44
C LYS A 2 2.59 9.69 -1.63
N ALA A 3 2.25 8.59 -2.31
CA ALA A 3 1.93 7.33 -1.65
C ALA A 3 3.14 6.80 -0.86
N ILE A 4 2.87 6.16 0.28
CA ILE A 4 3.90 5.61 1.16
C ILE A 4 4.78 4.61 0.40
N GLN A 5 4.19 3.74 -0.41
CA GLN A 5 4.92 2.70 -1.13
C GLN A 5 5.94 3.26 -2.12
N LEU A 6 5.75 4.48 -2.60
CA LEU A 6 6.68 5.09 -3.53
C LEU A 6 7.99 5.56 -2.86
N TYR A 7 8.04 5.54 -1.53
CA TYR A 7 9.26 5.83 -0.78
C TYR A 7 10.12 4.60 -0.54
N TYR A 8 9.60 3.39 -0.81
CA TYR A 8 10.36 2.17 -0.57
C TYR A 8 11.58 2.12 -1.50
N PRO A 9 12.73 1.62 -1.01
CA PRO A 9 13.89 1.46 -1.87
C PRO A 9 13.58 0.48 -3.01
N PRO A 10 14.24 0.64 -4.19
CA PRO A 10 13.94 -0.19 -5.35
C PRO A 10 14.00 -1.70 -5.09
N GLU A 11 14.93 -2.17 -4.28
CA GLU A 11 15.07 -3.58 -3.96
C GLU A 11 13.88 -4.14 -3.17
N TRP A 12 13.05 -3.28 -2.60
CA TRP A 12 11.86 -3.68 -1.85
C TRP A 12 10.56 -3.36 -2.59
N ALA A 13 10.66 -2.88 -3.83
CA ALA A 13 9.52 -2.35 -4.56
C ALA A 13 8.93 -3.36 -5.56
N HIS A 14 9.03 -4.65 -5.28
CA HIS A 14 8.58 -5.72 -6.17
C HIS A 14 7.38 -6.50 -5.67
N CYS A 15 6.77 -6.08 -4.56
CA CYS A 15 5.59 -6.75 -4.02
C CYS A 15 4.48 -6.82 -5.07
N TYR A 16 3.88 -7.99 -5.22
CA TYR A 16 2.77 -8.16 -6.16
C TYR A 16 1.59 -7.23 -5.81
N GLY A 17 1.37 -6.96 -4.53
CA GLY A 17 0.30 -6.05 -4.09
C GLY A 17 0.63 -4.59 -4.33
N CYS A 18 1.80 -4.12 -3.88
CA CYS A 18 2.08 -2.68 -3.83
C CYS A 18 3.42 -2.24 -4.43
N GLY A 19 4.21 -3.15 -4.97
CA GLY A 19 5.50 -2.80 -5.54
C GLY A 19 5.39 -2.00 -6.82
N TYR A 20 5.90 -0.76 -6.82
CA TYR A 20 5.80 0.09 -8.01
C TYR A 20 6.69 -0.40 -9.16
N LEU A 21 7.64 -1.29 -8.89
CA LEU A 21 8.48 -1.88 -9.94
C LEU A 21 7.97 -3.22 -10.45
N ASN A 22 6.88 -3.75 -9.88
CA ASN A 22 6.27 -4.97 -10.41
C ASN A 22 5.22 -4.60 -11.45
N ALA A 23 5.56 -4.76 -12.74
CA ALA A 23 4.68 -4.39 -13.84
C ALA A 23 3.36 -5.18 -13.86
N HIS A 24 3.33 -6.35 -13.22
CA HIS A 24 2.14 -7.21 -13.15
C HIS A 24 1.35 -7.03 -11.86
N GLY A 25 1.82 -6.16 -10.96
CA GLY A 25 1.24 -6.01 -9.65
C GLY A 25 -0.02 -5.16 -9.61
N LEU A 26 -0.64 -5.12 -8.43
CA LEU A 26 -1.86 -4.34 -8.21
C LEU A 26 -1.59 -2.85 -8.05
N HIS A 27 -0.36 -2.49 -7.71
CA HIS A 27 0.08 -1.11 -7.47
C HIS A 27 -0.79 -0.40 -6.44
N ILE A 28 -1.07 -1.08 -5.33
CA ILE A 28 -1.80 -0.52 -4.21
C ILE A 28 -1.02 0.65 -3.64
N GLN A 29 -1.71 1.78 -3.42
CA GLN A 29 -1.09 3.00 -2.90
C GLN A 29 -1.84 3.46 -1.66
N THR A 30 -1.08 3.75 -0.60
CA THR A 30 -1.59 4.18 0.69
C THR A 30 -1.05 5.56 1.00
N TYR A 31 -1.91 6.44 1.47
CA TYR A 31 -1.55 7.82 1.80
C TYR A 31 -1.63 8.05 3.29
N TRP A 32 -0.68 8.79 3.81
CA TRP A 32 -0.58 9.09 5.25
C TRP A 32 -0.93 10.54 5.53
N ASP A 33 -1.82 10.76 6.50
CA ASP A 33 -2.14 12.08 7.01
C ASP A 33 -1.46 12.27 8.37
N PRO A 34 -0.35 13.03 8.43
CA PRO A 34 0.41 13.18 9.67
C PRO A 34 -0.34 13.99 10.74
N GLU A 35 -1.26 14.88 10.34
CA GLU A 35 -2.03 15.68 11.29
C GLU A 35 -3.03 14.83 12.03
N LYS A 36 -3.69 13.90 11.33
CA LYS A 36 -4.71 13.03 11.92
C LYS A 36 -4.15 11.71 12.42
N GLY A 37 -2.93 11.34 12.01
CA GLY A 37 -2.38 10.02 12.30
C GLY A 37 -3.19 8.91 11.65
N GLU A 38 -3.68 9.15 10.44
CA GLU A 38 -4.53 8.22 9.71
C GLU A 38 -3.95 7.90 8.34
N SER A 39 -4.28 6.74 7.83
CA SER A 39 -3.92 6.34 6.49
C SER A 39 -5.16 5.96 5.69
N GLU A 40 -5.04 6.07 4.36
CA GLU A 40 -6.13 5.74 3.45
C GLU A 40 -5.60 5.05 2.21
N THR A 41 -6.28 3.98 1.82
CA THR A 41 -6.07 3.30 0.55
C THR A 41 -7.40 3.25 -0.18
N ARG A 42 -7.39 3.66 -1.45
CA ARG A 42 -8.54 3.51 -2.34
C ARG A 42 -8.13 2.62 -3.51
N PHE A 43 -8.97 1.66 -3.83
CA PHE A 43 -8.69 0.73 -4.92
C PHE A 43 -9.98 0.34 -5.61
N THR A 44 -10.02 0.47 -6.92
CA THR A 44 -11.17 0.06 -7.70
C THR A 44 -10.87 -1.30 -8.33
N PRO A 45 -11.58 -2.37 -7.91
CA PRO A 45 -11.37 -3.69 -8.51
C PRO A 45 -11.68 -3.69 -10.00
N ARG A 46 -10.88 -4.41 -10.75
CA ARG A 46 -11.13 -4.64 -12.18
C ARG A 46 -12.10 -5.81 -12.34
N PRO A 47 -12.73 -5.97 -13.51
CA PRO A 47 -13.65 -7.08 -13.74
C PRO A 47 -13.05 -8.46 -13.51
N TYR A 48 -11.75 -8.61 -13.70
CA TYR A 48 -11.05 -9.89 -13.48
C TYR A 48 -10.63 -10.12 -12.02
N HIS A 49 -10.84 -9.15 -11.13
CA HIS A 49 -10.65 -9.32 -9.70
C HIS A 49 -11.91 -9.91 -9.06
N THR A 50 -12.39 -11.01 -9.63
CA THR A 50 -13.66 -11.58 -9.25
C THR A 50 -13.50 -12.98 -8.63
N ALA A 51 -14.37 -13.27 -7.66
CA ALA A 51 -14.60 -14.62 -7.17
C ALA A 51 -15.79 -15.20 -7.99
N ILE A 52 -16.94 -15.37 -7.38
CA ILE A 52 -18.18 -15.62 -8.13
C ILE A 52 -18.54 -14.30 -8.83
N PRO A 53 -19.02 -14.33 -10.09
CA PRO A 53 -19.37 -13.10 -10.79
C PRO A 53 -20.23 -12.17 -9.96
N GLY A 54 -19.81 -10.91 -9.87
CA GLY A 54 -20.46 -9.90 -9.05
C GLY A 54 -19.88 -9.74 -7.65
N PHE A 55 -18.91 -10.60 -7.27
CA PHE A 55 -18.27 -10.53 -5.96
C PHE A 55 -16.75 -10.39 -6.10
N VAL A 56 -16.16 -9.50 -5.30
CA VAL A 56 -14.72 -9.27 -5.31
C VAL A 56 -13.98 -10.49 -4.76
N TYR A 57 -12.88 -10.83 -5.41
CA TYR A 57 -12.01 -11.91 -4.96
C TYR A 57 -11.42 -11.62 -3.57
N GLY A 58 -11.57 -12.59 -2.65
CA GLY A 58 -11.11 -12.43 -1.27
C GLY A 58 -9.60 -12.23 -1.16
N GLY A 59 -8.82 -12.80 -2.08
CA GLY A 59 -7.37 -12.59 -2.12
C GLY A 59 -7.00 -11.13 -2.38
N LEU A 60 -7.80 -10.40 -3.17
CA LEU A 60 -7.61 -8.97 -3.36
C LEU A 60 -7.85 -8.21 -2.05
N LEU A 61 -8.91 -8.56 -1.32
CA LEU A 61 -9.20 -7.92 -0.04
C LEU A 61 -8.08 -8.16 0.96
N ALA A 62 -7.55 -9.39 1.00
CA ALA A 62 -6.42 -9.72 1.86
C ALA A 62 -5.17 -8.91 1.47
N SER A 63 -4.92 -8.75 0.18
CA SER A 63 -3.78 -7.95 -0.32
C SER A 63 -3.92 -6.48 0.08
N LEU A 64 -5.12 -5.94 -0.01
CA LEU A 64 -5.39 -4.55 0.40
C LEU A 64 -5.12 -4.36 1.88
N VAL A 65 -5.60 -5.27 2.73
CA VAL A 65 -5.36 -5.21 4.17
C VAL A 65 -3.87 -5.32 4.48
N ASP A 66 -3.18 -6.27 3.87
CA ASP A 66 -1.75 -6.50 4.09
C ASP A 66 -0.91 -5.30 3.69
N CYS A 67 -1.03 -4.85 2.46
CA CYS A 67 -0.21 -3.74 1.95
C CYS A 67 -0.56 -2.42 2.65
N HIS A 68 -1.83 -2.18 2.95
CA HIS A 68 -2.27 -1.00 3.70
C HIS A 68 -1.69 -1.00 5.11
N SER A 69 -1.78 -2.12 5.81
CA SER A 69 -1.32 -2.23 7.20
C SER A 69 0.20 -2.08 7.30
N THR A 70 0.93 -2.70 6.40
CA THR A 70 2.40 -2.60 6.37
C THR A 70 2.85 -1.17 6.11
N ALA A 71 2.26 -0.51 5.12
CA ALA A 71 2.58 0.87 4.80
C ALA A 71 2.23 1.81 5.96
N THR A 72 1.07 1.60 6.58
CA THR A 72 0.63 2.39 7.73
C THR A 72 1.60 2.25 8.90
N ALA A 73 2.06 1.04 9.18
CA ALA A 73 3.03 0.80 10.25
C ALA A 73 4.34 1.53 9.98
N ALA A 74 4.82 1.52 8.74
CA ALA A 74 6.05 2.22 8.35
C ALA A 74 5.91 3.74 8.55
N ALA A 75 4.79 4.31 8.09
CA ALA A 75 4.55 5.74 8.22
C ALA A 75 4.40 6.16 9.68
N ALA A 76 3.65 5.40 10.47
CA ALA A 76 3.44 5.68 11.89
C ALA A 76 4.74 5.62 12.67
N LYS A 77 5.58 4.62 12.37
CA LYS A 77 6.90 4.50 13.00
C LYS A 77 7.81 5.67 12.63
N ALA A 78 7.85 6.03 11.36
CA ALA A 78 8.66 7.16 10.91
C ALA A 78 8.23 8.45 11.60
N GLN A 79 6.94 8.71 11.72
CA GLN A 79 6.43 9.89 12.41
C GLN A 79 6.78 9.87 13.90
N ALA A 80 6.59 8.74 14.57
CA ALA A 80 6.89 8.60 16.00
C ALA A 80 8.37 8.82 16.29
N GLU A 81 9.25 8.40 15.40
CA GLU A 81 10.69 8.55 15.53
C GLU A 81 11.21 9.84 14.89
N ARG A 82 10.29 10.66 14.35
CA ARG A 82 10.62 11.91 13.65
C ARG A 82 11.56 11.70 12.47
N LEU A 83 11.42 10.57 11.79
CA LEU A 83 12.16 10.23 10.59
C LEU A 83 11.34 10.58 9.36
N SER A 84 12.01 10.82 8.23
CA SER A 84 11.31 10.89 6.95
C SER A 84 11.04 9.47 6.44
N LEU A 85 10.03 9.30 5.60
CA LEU A 85 9.77 8.01 4.98
C LEU A 85 10.96 7.54 4.13
N GLU A 86 11.70 8.46 3.56
CA GLU A 86 12.88 8.15 2.76
C GLU A 86 14.01 7.53 3.58
N ALA A 87 14.06 7.82 4.87
CA ALA A 87 15.03 7.25 5.79
C ALA A 87 14.57 5.93 6.41
N THR A 88 13.33 5.52 6.15
CA THR A 88 12.76 4.29 6.68
C THR A 88 13.22 3.10 5.84
N PRO A 89 13.83 2.07 6.46
CA PRO A 89 14.24 0.90 5.72
C PRO A 89 13.03 0.13 5.18
#